data_18700c8a6adf1f1fa808731f3ffb0fa9
#
_entry.id   18700c8a6adf1f1fa808731f3ffb0fa9
#
_cell.length_a   1.000
_cell.length_b   1.000
_cell.length_c   1.000
_cell.angle_alpha   90.00
_cell.angle_beta   90.00
_cell.angle_gamma   90.00
#
_symmetry.space_group_name_H-M   'P 1'
#
loop_
_entity.id
_entity.type
_entity.pdbx_description
1 polymer ?
#
loop_
_entity_poly.entity_id
_entity_poly.type
_entity_poly.pdbx_seq_one_letter_code
_entity_poly.pdbx_strand_id
1 'polypeptide(L)'
;MMQTTIARNAVLLISLSLATGLLEAQERIKAPMAQPVVYRTVKIDGLSIFYREAGPKDAPTLLLLHGLPSSSRMFEPLFARLSGRFHLVAPDYPGFGHSDWPDPKKFAYTFDHIAEITNHFTEALGLSRYTLYMQDYGGPVGFRMALIHPERVVGLIIQDAVAHNEGLGANWKTRRAFWADRAPNESALRTNLLSMATTRTRHVGSDPNIERYDPDLWTDEFYFLNQPGQSEIQSDLFYDYRTNVDSYPKWQAWMRGKQPRLLVIWGKYELSFDSSEPEAYRRDVPKAE
;
A
#
# COMPACT_ATOMS: atom_id res chain seq x y z
N MET A 1 52.36 -45.03 -11.82
CA MET A 1 52.22 -43.91 -10.85
C MET A 1 51.30 -42.78 -11.29
N MET A 2 50.87 -42.65 -12.53
CA MET A 2 50.02 -41.55 -13.05
C MET A 2 48.50 -41.76 -12.89
N GLN A 3 48.00 -42.99 -12.77
CA GLN A 3 46.56 -43.26 -12.66
C GLN A 3 45.94 -43.01 -11.26
N THR A 4 46.77 -43.06 -10.21
CA THR A 4 46.29 -42.84 -8.80
C THR A 4 46.11 -41.37 -8.47
N THR A 5 46.75 -40.43 -9.16
CA THR A 5 46.65 -39.00 -8.92
C THR A 5 45.35 -38.38 -9.48
N ILE A 6 44.89 -38.88 -10.65
CA ILE A 6 43.67 -38.40 -11.32
C ILE A 6 42.42 -38.79 -10.53
N ALA A 7 42.38 -40.00 -9.96
CA ALA A 7 41.23 -40.43 -9.17
C ALA A 7 41.09 -39.65 -7.84
N ARG A 8 42.20 -39.24 -7.22
CA ARG A 8 42.20 -38.44 -5.98
C ARG A 8 41.68 -37.00 -6.21
N ASN A 9 42.06 -36.39 -7.33
CA ASN A 9 41.63 -35.05 -7.66
C ASN A 9 40.12 -35.00 -8.07
N ALA A 10 39.60 -36.03 -8.74
CA ALA A 10 38.20 -36.13 -9.10
C ALA A 10 37.30 -36.32 -7.85
N VAL A 11 37.73 -37.12 -6.88
CA VAL A 11 37.01 -37.31 -5.63
C VAL A 11 37.00 -36.03 -4.78
N LEU A 12 38.08 -35.24 -4.80
CA LEU A 12 38.17 -33.97 -4.06
C LEU A 12 37.25 -32.89 -4.67
N LEU A 13 37.15 -32.83 -6.01
CA LEU A 13 36.26 -31.90 -6.72
C LEU A 13 34.79 -32.23 -6.52
N ILE A 14 34.41 -33.50 -6.51
CA ILE A 14 33.05 -33.95 -6.28
C ILE A 14 32.64 -33.70 -4.83
N SER A 15 33.52 -33.88 -3.85
CA SER A 15 33.24 -33.60 -2.46
C SER A 15 33.11 -32.09 -2.15
N LEU A 16 33.85 -31.23 -2.87
CA LEU A 16 33.77 -29.79 -2.74
C LEU A 16 32.44 -29.24 -3.32
N SER A 17 32.02 -29.76 -4.48
CA SER A 17 30.75 -29.37 -5.12
C SER A 17 29.51 -29.85 -4.32
N LEU A 18 29.59 -31.02 -3.68
CA LEU A 18 28.52 -31.50 -2.78
C LEU A 18 28.48 -30.69 -1.49
N ALA A 19 29.61 -30.24 -0.95
CA ALA A 19 29.65 -29.39 0.23
C ALA A 19 29.11 -28.00 -0.04
N THR A 20 29.42 -27.39 -1.18
CA THR A 20 28.83 -26.09 -1.58
C THR A 20 27.33 -26.19 -1.82
N GLY A 21 26.86 -27.23 -2.49
CA GLY A 21 25.44 -27.48 -2.73
C GLY A 21 24.65 -27.73 -1.40
N LEU A 22 25.27 -28.40 -0.41
CA LEU A 22 24.69 -28.61 0.92
C LEU A 22 24.67 -27.32 1.74
N LEU A 23 25.69 -26.46 1.63
CA LEU A 23 25.71 -25.14 2.26
C LEU A 23 24.63 -24.21 1.68
N GLU A 24 24.49 -24.15 0.35
CA GLU A 24 23.44 -23.39 -0.31
C GLU A 24 22.02 -23.92 0.02
N ALA A 25 21.85 -25.23 0.11
CA ALA A 25 20.61 -25.84 0.56
C ALA A 25 20.32 -25.53 2.04
N GLN A 26 21.34 -25.48 2.86
CA GLN A 26 21.21 -25.17 4.30
C GLN A 26 20.94 -23.69 4.56
N GLU A 27 21.44 -22.78 3.69
CA GLU A 27 21.04 -21.37 3.72
C GLU A 27 19.60 -21.15 3.23
N ARG A 28 19.13 -21.92 2.24
CA ARG A 28 17.72 -21.89 1.80
C ARG A 28 16.77 -22.38 2.90
N ILE A 29 17.18 -23.29 3.78
CA ILE A 29 16.39 -23.78 4.92
C ILE A 29 16.31 -22.73 6.04
N LYS A 30 17.18 -21.71 6.03
CA LYS A 30 17.20 -20.63 7.03
C LYS A 30 16.39 -19.39 6.66
N ALA A 31 15.64 -19.40 5.56
CA ALA A 31 14.68 -18.31 5.30
C ALA A 31 13.66 -18.30 6.44
N PRO A 32 13.47 -17.16 7.13
CA PRO A 32 12.52 -17.09 8.25
C PRO A 32 11.12 -17.48 7.73
N MET A 33 10.48 -18.44 8.41
CA MET A 33 9.14 -18.89 8.05
C MET A 33 8.14 -17.75 8.25
N ALA A 34 7.17 -17.68 7.34
CA ALA A 34 6.05 -16.76 7.49
C ALA A 34 5.34 -16.99 8.84
N GLN A 35 5.02 -15.89 9.52
CA GLN A 35 4.29 -15.92 10.77
C GLN A 35 2.79 -15.83 10.51
N PRO A 36 1.94 -16.44 11.35
CA PRO A 36 0.50 -16.32 11.23
C PRO A 36 0.03 -14.87 11.30
N VAL A 37 -0.95 -14.53 10.45
CA VAL A 37 -1.63 -13.25 10.53
C VAL A 37 -2.64 -13.29 11.67
N VAL A 38 -2.65 -12.24 12.49
CA VAL A 38 -3.67 -12.04 13.52
C VAL A 38 -4.56 -10.85 13.14
N TYR A 39 -5.84 -10.98 13.45
CA TYR A 39 -6.89 -10.02 13.13
C TYR A 39 -7.36 -9.37 14.43
N ARG A 40 -7.21 -8.06 14.53
CA ARG A 40 -7.43 -7.32 15.78
C ARG A 40 -8.27 -6.08 15.56
N THR A 41 -8.81 -5.57 16.66
CA THR A 41 -9.49 -4.28 16.71
C THR A 41 -8.95 -3.48 17.88
N VAL A 42 -8.74 -2.19 17.70
CA VAL A 42 -8.34 -1.24 18.74
C VAL A 42 -9.26 -0.02 18.71
N LYS A 43 -9.51 0.58 19.86
CA LYS A 43 -10.30 1.82 19.96
C LYS A 43 -9.38 3.02 19.77
N ILE A 44 -9.69 3.83 18.75
CA ILE A 44 -9.00 5.09 18.42
C ILE A 44 -10.06 6.17 18.26
N ASP A 45 -9.97 7.23 19.05
CA ASP A 45 -10.89 8.37 19.02
C ASP A 45 -12.38 7.98 19.08
N GLY A 46 -12.68 6.92 19.83
CA GLY A 46 -14.02 6.35 19.95
C GLY A 46 -14.41 5.36 18.85
N LEU A 47 -13.65 5.25 17.78
CA LEU A 47 -13.89 4.29 16.68
C LEU A 47 -13.20 2.95 16.92
N SER A 48 -13.79 1.87 16.43
CA SER A 48 -13.16 0.56 16.35
C SER A 48 -12.35 0.50 15.03
N ILE A 49 -11.04 0.49 15.13
CA ILE A 49 -10.14 0.34 13.99
C ILE A 49 -9.68 -1.11 13.92
N PHE A 50 -10.08 -1.79 12.86
CA PHE A 50 -9.62 -3.15 12.56
C PHE A 50 -8.24 -3.09 11.91
N TYR A 51 -7.40 -4.10 12.19
CA TYR A 51 -6.11 -4.23 11.54
C TYR A 51 -5.64 -5.69 11.49
N ARG A 52 -4.78 -5.95 10.51
CA ARG A 52 -4.01 -7.19 10.37
C ARG A 52 -2.61 -6.96 10.87
N GLU A 53 -2.07 -7.95 11.60
CA GLU A 53 -0.71 -7.88 12.15
C GLU A 53 -0.03 -9.24 12.00
N ALA A 54 1.24 -9.26 11.60
CA ALA A 54 2.07 -10.46 11.62
C ALA A 54 3.56 -10.12 11.72
N GLY A 55 4.35 -11.10 12.14
CA GLY A 55 5.81 -11.00 12.26
C GLY A 55 6.29 -10.59 13.63
N PRO A 56 7.62 -10.71 13.88
CA PRO A 56 8.21 -10.38 15.16
C PRO A 56 8.10 -8.87 15.44
N LYS A 57 7.66 -8.50 16.65
CA LYS A 57 7.45 -7.10 17.03
C LYS A 57 8.74 -6.28 17.16
N ASP A 58 9.88 -6.94 17.31
CA ASP A 58 11.22 -6.36 17.35
C ASP A 58 11.88 -6.25 15.96
N ALA A 59 11.25 -6.81 14.92
CA ALA A 59 11.70 -6.65 13.54
C ALA A 59 11.34 -5.25 12.98
N PRO A 60 12.01 -4.81 11.88
CA PRO A 60 11.63 -3.56 11.22
C PRO A 60 10.15 -3.54 10.82
N THR A 61 9.44 -2.47 11.20
CA THR A 61 8.00 -2.36 10.96
C THR A 61 7.70 -1.82 9.57
N LEU A 62 6.78 -2.48 8.85
CA LEU A 62 6.10 -1.98 7.66
C LEU A 62 4.66 -1.63 8.03
N LEU A 63 4.32 -0.34 7.96
CA LEU A 63 2.94 0.14 8.09
C LEU A 63 2.33 0.18 6.70
N LEU A 64 1.33 -0.68 6.47
CA LEU A 64 0.74 -0.95 5.16
C LEU A 64 -0.56 -0.16 5.03
N LEU A 65 -0.55 0.87 4.19
CA LEU A 65 -1.63 1.82 3.99
C LEU A 65 -2.34 1.55 2.66
N HIS A 66 -3.58 1.07 2.73
CA HIS A 66 -4.37 0.64 1.58
C HIS A 66 -5.00 1.82 0.82
N GLY A 67 -5.55 1.54 -0.35
CA GLY A 67 -6.25 2.47 -1.21
C GLY A 67 -7.73 2.17 -1.41
N LEU A 68 -8.35 2.91 -2.32
CA LEU A 68 -9.72 2.70 -2.78
C LEU A 68 -9.78 1.59 -3.84
N PRO A 69 -10.73 0.66 -3.75
CA PRO A 69 -11.79 0.49 -2.76
C PRO A 69 -11.44 -0.54 -1.68
N SER A 70 -10.17 -0.83 -1.50
CA SER A 70 -9.67 -1.97 -0.77
C SER A 70 -9.68 -1.77 0.76
N SER A 71 -9.02 -2.68 1.45
CA SER A 71 -8.79 -2.70 2.89
C SER A 71 -7.42 -3.32 3.15
N SER A 72 -7.06 -3.54 4.41
CA SER A 72 -5.85 -4.27 4.78
C SER A 72 -5.75 -5.67 4.14
N ARG A 73 -6.88 -6.23 3.62
CA ARG A 73 -6.91 -7.51 2.92
C ARG A 73 -6.01 -7.55 1.69
N MET A 74 -5.86 -6.44 0.97
CA MET A 74 -5.01 -6.39 -0.22
C MET A 74 -3.54 -6.80 0.04
N PHE A 75 -3.10 -6.69 1.29
CA PHE A 75 -1.73 -7.01 1.70
C PHE A 75 -1.51 -8.48 2.11
N GLU A 76 -2.53 -9.35 2.05
CA GLU A 76 -2.37 -10.78 2.40
C GLU A 76 -1.18 -11.45 1.68
N PRO A 77 -0.91 -11.20 0.38
CA PRO A 77 0.27 -11.75 -0.27
C PRO A 77 1.61 -11.26 0.31
N LEU A 78 1.64 -10.03 0.87
CA LEU A 78 2.84 -9.51 1.55
C LEU A 78 3.02 -10.15 2.92
N PHE A 79 1.94 -10.34 3.69
CA PHE A 79 1.98 -11.06 4.95
C PHE A 79 2.58 -12.46 4.76
N ALA A 80 2.10 -13.20 3.77
CA ALA A 80 2.58 -14.55 3.47
C ALA A 80 4.08 -14.61 3.11
N ARG A 81 4.64 -13.53 2.55
CA ARG A 81 6.03 -13.51 2.08
C ARG A 81 7.00 -12.81 3.01
N LEU A 82 6.54 -11.84 3.80
CA LEU A 82 7.42 -10.92 4.50
C LEU A 82 7.35 -11.04 6.03
N SER A 83 6.30 -11.67 6.59
CA SER A 83 6.09 -11.75 8.05
C SER A 83 7.16 -12.54 8.81
N GLY A 84 7.97 -13.35 8.13
CA GLY A 84 9.15 -13.97 8.75
C GLY A 84 10.33 -13.00 9.00
N ARG A 85 10.30 -11.80 8.38
CA ARG A 85 11.43 -10.86 8.39
C ARG A 85 11.07 -9.46 8.88
N PHE A 86 9.79 -9.09 8.81
CA PHE A 86 9.28 -7.77 9.13
C PHE A 86 8.08 -7.88 10.06
N HIS A 87 7.91 -6.88 10.91
CA HIS A 87 6.67 -6.65 11.62
C HIS A 87 5.71 -5.89 10.66
N LEU A 88 4.65 -6.55 10.24
CA LEU A 88 3.67 -6.03 9.27
C LEU A 88 2.41 -5.60 10.02
N VAL A 89 1.98 -4.36 9.82
CA VAL A 89 0.77 -3.81 10.43
C VAL A 89 -0.04 -3.10 9.35
N ALA A 90 -1.29 -3.52 9.14
CA ALA A 90 -2.17 -2.98 8.12
C ALA A 90 -3.53 -2.62 8.73
N PRO A 91 -3.83 -1.34 9.04
CA PRO A 91 -5.16 -0.93 9.47
C PRO A 91 -6.14 -0.85 8.31
N ASP A 92 -7.44 -1.02 8.59
CA ASP A 92 -8.52 -0.54 7.76
C ASP A 92 -8.89 0.88 8.22
N TYR A 93 -8.99 1.84 7.29
CA TYR A 93 -9.39 3.20 7.67
C TYR A 93 -10.86 3.26 8.11
N PRO A 94 -11.28 4.29 8.88
CA PRO A 94 -12.70 4.56 9.07
C PRO A 94 -13.45 4.61 7.74
N GLY A 95 -14.57 3.90 7.64
CA GLY A 95 -15.34 3.78 6.41
C GLY A 95 -14.86 2.70 5.43
N PHE A 96 -13.85 1.90 5.80
CA PHE A 96 -13.32 0.82 4.97
C PHE A 96 -13.30 -0.52 5.73
N GLY A 97 -13.40 -1.61 4.98
CA GLY A 97 -13.24 -2.98 5.49
C GLY A 97 -14.04 -3.24 6.75
N HIS A 98 -13.36 -3.73 7.78
CA HIS A 98 -13.95 -4.12 9.06
C HIS A 98 -13.85 -3.05 10.16
N SER A 99 -13.32 -1.85 9.86
CA SER A 99 -13.36 -0.72 10.78
C SER A 99 -14.75 -0.12 10.89
N ASP A 100 -14.99 0.73 11.90
CA ASP A 100 -16.26 1.44 12.04
C ASP A 100 -16.52 2.38 10.84
N TRP A 101 -17.81 2.52 10.49
CA TRP A 101 -18.30 3.40 9.43
C TRP A 101 -19.23 4.46 10.01
N PRO A 102 -18.69 5.50 10.64
CA PRO A 102 -19.51 6.56 11.21
C PRO A 102 -20.36 7.28 10.15
N ASP A 103 -21.52 7.77 10.56
CA ASP A 103 -22.44 8.51 9.71
C ASP A 103 -21.72 9.72 9.05
N PRO A 104 -21.68 9.84 7.71
CA PRO A 104 -21.01 10.96 7.01
C PRO A 104 -21.53 12.34 7.41
N LYS A 105 -22.73 12.42 7.96
CA LYS A 105 -23.30 13.68 8.47
C LYS A 105 -22.69 14.14 9.80
N LYS A 106 -21.99 13.23 10.49
CA LYS A 106 -21.40 13.47 11.82
C LYS A 106 -19.90 13.28 11.85
N PHE A 107 -19.35 12.66 10.82
CA PHE A 107 -17.93 12.34 10.69
C PHE A 107 -17.39 12.91 9.38
N ALA A 108 -16.35 13.71 9.46
CA ALA A 108 -15.70 14.29 8.29
C ALA A 108 -14.78 13.26 7.63
N TYR A 109 -15.20 12.69 6.52
CA TYR A 109 -14.35 11.82 5.69
C TYR A 109 -13.40 12.66 4.84
N THR A 110 -12.26 13.01 5.42
CA THR A 110 -11.18 13.76 4.77
C THR A 110 -9.86 13.03 4.94
N PHE A 111 -8.91 13.25 4.02
CA PHE A 111 -7.57 12.65 4.13
C PHE A 111 -6.80 13.17 5.35
N ASP A 112 -7.02 14.43 5.75
CA ASP A 112 -6.43 14.96 6.98
C ASP A 112 -6.91 14.19 8.21
N HIS A 113 -8.23 13.99 8.35
CA HIS A 113 -8.81 13.28 9.49
C HIS A 113 -8.42 11.78 9.50
N ILE A 114 -8.41 11.11 8.35
CA ILE A 114 -7.94 9.72 8.25
C ILE A 114 -6.47 9.61 8.66
N ALA A 115 -5.63 10.56 8.23
CA ALA A 115 -4.21 10.56 8.61
C ALA A 115 -4.02 10.81 10.12
N GLU A 116 -4.81 11.68 10.73
CA GLU A 116 -4.83 11.91 12.17
C GLU A 116 -5.18 10.63 12.94
N ILE A 117 -6.30 9.98 12.60
CA ILE A 117 -6.71 8.70 13.20
C ILE A 117 -5.65 7.62 13.00
N THR A 118 -5.00 7.58 11.82
CA THR A 118 -3.92 6.62 11.55
C THR A 118 -2.67 6.92 12.38
N ASN A 119 -2.34 8.19 12.64
CA ASN A 119 -1.29 8.55 13.59
C ASN A 119 -1.60 8.08 15.01
N HIS A 120 -2.81 8.36 15.51
CA HIS A 120 -3.25 7.90 16.83
C HIS A 120 -3.26 6.37 16.92
N PHE A 121 -3.61 5.67 15.82
CA PHE A 121 -3.49 4.21 15.73
C PHE A 121 -2.04 3.75 15.92
N THR A 122 -1.06 4.39 15.26
CA THR A 122 0.36 4.05 15.45
C THR A 122 0.84 4.28 16.88
N GLU A 123 0.36 5.34 17.51
CA GLU A 123 0.66 5.67 18.92
C GLU A 123 0.07 4.63 19.88
N ALA A 124 -1.18 4.26 19.69
CA ALA A 124 -1.86 3.24 20.50
C ALA A 124 -1.18 1.86 20.42
N LEU A 125 -0.56 1.54 19.28
CA LEU A 125 0.21 0.31 19.11
C LEU A 125 1.69 0.44 19.51
N GLY A 126 2.16 1.63 19.91
CA GLY A 126 3.56 1.88 20.26
C GLY A 126 4.52 1.83 19.06
N LEU A 127 4.02 2.08 17.84
CA LEU A 127 4.83 2.07 16.62
C LEU A 127 5.60 3.40 16.49
N SER A 128 6.81 3.44 17.03
CA SER A 128 7.63 4.67 17.05
C SER A 128 8.46 4.88 15.78
N ARG A 129 8.72 3.84 15.00
CA ARG A 129 9.49 3.89 13.74
C ARG A 129 8.97 2.86 12.76
N TYR A 130 8.71 3.28 11.52
CA TYR A 130 8.17 2.40 10.48
C TYR A 130 8.57 2.87 9.07
N THR A 131 8.60 1.94 8.14
CA THR A 131 8.54 2.23 6.71
C THR A 131 7.07 2.30 6.30
N LEU A 132 6.68 3.37 5.64
CA LEU A 132 5.34 3.52 5.08
C LEU A 132 5.28 2.77 3.74
N TYR A 133 4.40 1.78 3.64
CA TYR A 133 3.99 1.19 2.38
C TYR A 133 2.66 1.83 1.98
N MET A 134 2.64 2.58 0.89
CA MET A 134 1.56 3.48 0.52
C MET A 134 1.02 3.08 -0.86
N GLN A 135 -0.24 2.63 -0.91
CA GLN A 135 -0.93 2.31 -2.15
C GLN A 135 -2.14 3.23 -2.32
N ASP A 136 -2.30 3.85 -3.49
CA ASP A 136 -3.44 4.72 -3.85
C ASP A 136 -3.75 5.75 -2.74
N TYR A 137 -4.89 5.67 -2.01
CA TYR A 137 -5.22 6.55 -0.86
C TYR A 137 -4.20 6.46 0.28
N GLY A 138 -3.46 5.37 0.37
CA GLY A 138 -2.34 5.25 1.30
C GLY A 138 -1.26 6.29 1.07
N GLY A 139 -1.08 6.79 -0.16
CA GLY A 139 -0.19 7.89 -0.48
C GLY A 139 -0.55 9.19 0.26
N PRO A 140 -1.73 9.76 0.02
CA PRO A 140 -2.20 10.94 0.74
C PRO A 140 -2.17 10.81 2.27
N VAL A 141 -2.56 9.66 2.81
CA VAL A 141 -2.51 9.39 4.25
C VAL A 141 -1.06 9.37 4.74
N GLY A 142 -0.20 8.58 4.10
CA GLY A 142 1.18 8.41 4.51
C GLY A 142 2.03 9.68 4.39
N PHE A 143 1.83 10.49 3.33
CA PHE A 143 2.52 11.77 3.21
C PHE A 143 2.12 12.77 4.31
N ARG A 144 0.84 12.79 4.72
CA ARG A 144 0.41 13.60 5.86
C ARG A 144 1.05 13.15 7.16
N MET A 145 1.08 11.85 7.40
CA MET A 145 1.79 11.25 8.54
C MET A 145 3.28 11.62 8.54
N ALA A 146 3.93 11.55 7.38
CA ALA A 146 5.34 11.90 7.23
C ALA A 146 5.63 13.39 7.46
N LEU A 147 4.68 14.27 7.18
CA LEU A 147 4.81 15.70 7.50
C LEU A 147 4.61 15.99 9.00
N ILE A 148 3.72 15.25 9.67
CA ILE A 148 3.42 15.44 11.10
C ILE A 148 4.54 14.83 11.96
N HIS A 149 4.98 13.61 11.64
CA HIS A 149 5.98 12.86 12.39
C HIS A 149 7.13 12.34 11.50
N PRO A 150 7.92 13.25 10.90
CA PRO A 150 9.01 12.88 9.99
C PRO A 150 10.11 12.03 10.66
N GLU A 151 10.23 12.09 11.98
CA GLU A 151 11.18 11.28 12.78
C GLU A 151 10.78 9.81 12.88
N ARG A 152 9.51 9.48 12.69
CA ARG A 152 9.00 8.09 12.74
C ARG A 152 9.20 7.36 11.41
N VAL A 153 9.35 8.08 10.29
CA VAL A 153 9.42 7.51 8.94
C VAL A 153 10.86 7.13 8.59
N VAL A 154 11.08 5.82 8.45
CA VAL A 154 12.40 5.24 8.12
C VAL A 154 12.63 5.16 6.60
N GLY A 155 11.56 4.99 5.84
CA GLY A 155 11.57 4.89 4.39
C GLY A 155 10.15 4.86 3.82
N LEU A 156 10.06 4.93 2.50
CA LEU A 156 8.80 4.89 1.76
C LEU A 156 8.83 3.76 0.75
N ILE A 157 7.72 3.05 0.62
CA ILE A 157 7.41 2.17 -0.50
C ILE A 157 6.13 2.71 -1.11
N ILE A 158 6.21 3.17 -2.35
CA ILE A 158 5.08 3.74 -3.10
C ILE A 158 4.63 2.68 -4.10
N GLN A 159 3.35 2.31 -4.03
CA GLN A 159 2.71 1.46 -5.03
C GLN A 159 1.53 2.19 -5.64
N ASP A 160 1.60 2.55 -6.91
CA ASP A 160 0.51 3.19 -7.66
C ASP A 160 -0.17 4.31 -6.83
N ALA A 161 0.63 5.23 -6.29
CA ALA A 161 0.19 6.40 -5.55
C ALA A 161 0.94 7.64 -6.01
N VAL A 162 0.26 8.77 -6.14
CA VAL A 162 0.79 9.97 -6.79
C VAL A 162 1.03 11.12 -5.80
N ALA A 163 2.10 11.87 -6.04
CA ALA A 163 2.48 13.09 -5.35
C ALA A 163 2.81 14.24 -6.32
N HIS A 164 2.52 14.05 -7.62
CA HIS A 164 2.77 15.02 -8.67
C HIS A 164 1.56 15.13 -9.58
N ASN A 165 1.41 16.30 -10.25
CA ASN A 165 0.32 16.51 -11.20
C ASN A 165 0.45 15.63 -12.44
N GLU A 166 1.65 15.25 -12.80
CA GLU A 166 1.95 14.36 -13.92
C GLU A 166 1.30 12.99 -13.76
N GLY A 167 1.24 12.47 -12.55
CA GLY A 167 0.58 11.20 -12.24
C GLY A 167 -0.94 11.23 -12.38
N LEU A 168 -1.54 12.43 -12.47
CA LEU A 168 -2.96 12.63 -12.74
C LEU A 168 -3.20 12.84 -14.24
N GLY A 169 -3.09 11.80 -15.03
CA GLY A 169 -3.24 11.84 -16.47
C GLY A 169 -4.63 12.26 -16.97
N ALA A 170 -4.87 12.08 -18.28
CA ALA A 170 -6.11 12.50 -18.95
C ALA A 170 -7.39 11.90 -18.35
N ASN A 171 -7.29 10.71 -17.75
CA ASN A 171 -8.39 10.01 -17.09
C ASN A 171 -8.97 10.78 -15.90
N TRP A 172 -8.24 11.76 -15.36
CA TRP A 172 -8.68 12.58 -14.23
C TRP A 172 -9.52 13.80 -14.64
N LYS A 173 -9.80 14.01 -15.93
CA LYS A 173 -10.61 15.14 -16.40
C LYS A 173 -12.01 15.17 -15.77
N THR A 174 -12.72 14.05 -15.73
CA THR A 174 -14.05 13.96 -15.13
C THR A 174 -14.00 14.14 -13.61
N ARG A 175 -12.93 13.68 -12.97
CA ARG A 175 -12.70 13.86 -11.53
C ARG A 175 -12.44 15.34 -11.20
N ARG A 176 -11.67 16.03 -12.01
CA ARG A 176 -11.45 17.49 -11.86
C ARG A 176 -12.73 18.28 -12.06
N ALA A 177 -13.62 17.88 -12.99
CA ALA A 177 -14.93 18.49 -13.15
C ALA A 177 -15.82 18.31 -11.91
N PHE A 178 -15.78 17.13 -11.27
CA PHE A 178 -16.46 16.88 -10.01
C PHE A 178 -15.90 17.75 -8.85
N TRP A 179 -14.60 17.97 -8.80
CA TRP A 179 -14.00 18.87 -7.80
C TRP A 179 -14.38 20.33 -8.01
N ALA A 180 -14.49 20.76 -9.27
CA ALA A 180 -14.86 22.13 -9.61
C ALA A 180 -16.34 22.41 -9.30
N ASP A 181 -17.23 21.46 -9.60
CA ASP A 181 -18.65 21.55 -9.32
C ASP A 181 -19.21 20.16 -8.94
N ARG A 182 -19.38 19.95 -7.64
CA ARG A 182 -19.78 18.66 -7.08
C ARG A 182 -21.18 18.23 -7.53
N ALA A 183 -22.15 19.11 -7.34
CA ALA A 183 -23.56 18.75 -7.41
C ALA A 183 -24.00 18.11 -8.74
N PRO A 184 -23.72 18.68 -9.92
CA PRO A 184 -24.13 18.09 -11.20
C PRO A 184 -23.32 16.85 -11.60
N ASN A 185 -22.11 16.68 -11.04
CA ASN A 185 -21.18 15.61 -11.44
C ASN A 185 -21.19 14.40 -10.49
N GLU A 186 -21.80 14.51 -9.31
CA GLU A 186 -21.73 13.50 -8.25
C GLU A 186 -22.42 12.19 -8.63
N SER A 187 -23.61 12.24 -9.23
CA SER A 187 -24.37 11.03 -9.60
C SER A 187 -23.60 10.17 -10.62
N ALA A 188 -23.06 10.79 -11.66
CA ALA A 188 -22.26 10.09 -12.66
C ALA A 188 -20.97 9.52 -12.08
N LEU A 189 -20.31 10.27 -11.18
CA LEU A 189 -19.12 9.80 -10.48
C LEU A 189 -19.43 8.56 -9.64
N ARG A 190 -20.46 8.60 -8.80
CA ARG A 190 -20.85 7.48 -7.92
C ARG A 190 -21.16 6.22 -8.76
N THR A 191 -21.95 6.35 -9.82
CA THR A 191 -22.31 5.24 -10.71
C THR A 191 -21.08 4.56 -11.31
N ASN A 192 -20.12 5.34 -11.78
CA ASN A 192 -18.91 4.80 -12.39
C ASN A 192 -17.92 4.26 -11.37
N LEU A 193 -17.63 5.06 -10.33
CA LEU A 193 -16.58 4.78 -9.34
C LEU A 193 -16.87 3.54 -8.51
N LEU A 194 -18.14 3.31 -8.16
CA LEU A 194 -18.57 2.27 -7.23
C LEU A 194 -19.18 1.04 -7.93
N SER A 195 -19.03 0.93 -9.26
CA SER A 195 -19.54 -0.24 -9.98
C SER A 195 -18.62 -1.46 -9.82
N MET A 196 -19.20 -2.67 -9.88
CA MET A 196 -18.44 -3.92 -9.95
C MET A 196 -17.44 -3.92 -11.12
N ALA A 197 -17.85 -3.39 -12.27
CA ALA A 197 -16.99 -3.32 -13.46
C ALA A 197 -15.74 -2.47 -13.19
N THR A 198 -15.91 -1.30 -12.58
CA THR A 198 -14.78 -0.42 -12.22
C THR A 198 -13.91 -1.04 -11.12
N THR A 199 -14.51 -1.66 -10.11
CA THR A 199 -13.78 -2.36 -9.04
C THR A 199 -12.90 -3.44 -9.63
N ARG A 200 -13.44 -4.30 -10.51
CA ARG A 200 -12.65 -5.31 -11.22
C ARG A 200 -11.54 -4.68 -12.07
N THR A 201 -11.84 -3.61 -12.81
CA THR A 201 -10.86 -2.95 -13.69
C THR A 201 -9.67 -2.39 -12.91
N ARG A 202 -9.85 -1.92 -11.66
CA ARG A 202 -8.75 -1.47 -10.80
C ARG A 202 -7.73 -2.58 -10.52
N HIS A 203 -8.16 -3.84 -10.45
CA HIS A 203 -7.26 -4.97 -10.26
C HIS A 203 -6.59 -5.41 -11.54
N VAL A 204 -7.37 -5.60 -12.60
CA VAL A 204 -6.85 -6.21 -13.83
C VAL A 204 -6.24 -5.20 -14.80
N GLY A 205 -6.61 -3.91 -14.68
CA GLY A 205 -6.16 -2.88 -15.60
C GLY A 205 -6.44 -3.25 -17.04
N SER A 206 -5.42 -3.15 -17.88
CA SER A 206 -5.42 -3.58 -19.28
C SER A 206 -4.65 -4.90 -19.51
N ASP A 207 -4.37 -5.69 -18.46
CA ASP A 207 -3.65 -6.97 -18.61
C ASP A 207 -4.49 -7.96 -19.45
N PRO A 208 -3.93 -8.52 -20.52
CA PRO A 208 -4.60 -9.55 -21.32
C PRO A 208 -4.76 -10.90 -20.57
N ASN A 209 -3.99 -11.15 -19.50
CA ASN A 209 -3.97 -12.42 -18.76
C ASN A 209 -4.79 -12.30 -17.47
N ILE A 210 -6.08 -12.11 -17.60
CA ILE A 210 -7.01 -11.89 -16.47
C ILE A 210 -7.11 -13.07 -15.51
N GLU A 211 -6.76 -14.28 -15.96
CA GLU A 211 -6.72 -15.50 -15.16
C GLU A 211 -5.67 -15.49 -14.04
N ARG A 212 -4.78 -14.49 -14.02
CA ARG A 212 -3.77 -14.30 -12.96
C ARG A 212 -4.33 -13.63 -11.71
N TYR A 213 -5.51 -13.06 -11.80
CA TYR A 213 -6.10 -12.24 -10.75
C TYR A 213 -7.16 -13.02 -10.00
N ASP A 214 -7.02 -13.04 -8.68
CA ASP A 214 -8.00 -13.66 -7.78
C ASP A 214 -9.31 -12.87 -7.83
N PRO A 215 -10.44 -13.48 -8.25
CA PRO A 215 -11.72 -12.80 -8.33
C PRO A 215 -12.29 -12.42 -6.97
N ASP A 216 -11.86 -13.04 -5.89
CA ASP A 216 -12.33 -12.75 -4.54
C ASP A 216 -11.92 -11.33 -4.10
N LEU A 217 -10.84 -10.77 -4.67
CA LEU A 217 -10.38 -9.41 -4.36
C LEU A 217 -11.45 -8.37 -4.68
N TRP A 218 -11.91 -8.32 -5.94
CA TRP A 218 -12.94 -7.33 -6.32
C TRP A 218 -14.34 -7.69 -5.84
N THR A 219 -14.61 -8.97 -5.57
CA THR A 219 -15.88 -9.41 -4.99
C THR A 219 -16.01 -8.93 -3.56
N ASP A 220 -14.97 -9.10 -2.76
CA ASP A 220 -14.88 -8.61 -1.38
C ASP A 220 -14.98 -7.07 -1.32
N GLU A 221 -14.20 -6.38 -2.13
CA GLU A 221 -14.23 -4.92 -2.21
C GLU A 221 -15.60 -4.38 -2.62
N PHE A 222 -16.23 -4.99 -3.63
CA PHE A 222 -17.55 -4.59 -4.07
C PHE A 222 -18.62 -4.87 -3.00
N TYR A 223 -18.48 -5.94 -2.23
CA TYR A 223 -19.36 -6.20 -1.10
C TYR A 223 -19.37 -5.02 -0.12
N PHE A 224 -18.19 -4.50 0.25
CA PHE A 224 -18.08 -3.34 1.14
C PHE A 224 -18.60 -2.06 0.48
N LEU A 225 -18.24 -1.81 -0.78
CA LEU A 225 -18.70 -0.62 -1.52
C LEU A 225 -20.22 -0.55 -1.68
N ASN A 226 -20.89 -1.70 -1.70
CA ASN A 226 -22.34 -1.79 -1.90
C ASN A 226 -23.14 -1.73 -0.58
N GLN A 227 -22.48 -1.50 0.55
CA GLN A 227 -23.16 -1.37 1.83
C GLN A 227 -23.79 0.03 2.00
N PRO A 228 -24.86 0.15 2.81
CA PRO A 228 -25.47 1.44 3.10
C PRO A 228 -24.47 2.48 3.61
N GLY A 229 -24.52 3.71 3.09
CA GLY A 229 -23.62 4.80 3.47
C GLY A 229 -22.31 4.87 2.70
N GLN A 230 -21.89 3.78 2.05
CA GLN A 230 -20.61 3.75 1.33
C GLN A 230 -20.56 4.74 0.16
N SER A 231 -21.65 4.90 -0.54
CA SER A 231 -21.73 5.85 -1.66
C SER A 231 -21.42 7.29 -1.24
N GLU A 232 -21.92 7.69 -0.08
CA GLU A 232 -21.66 9.01 0.52
C GLU A 232 -20.22 9.13 1.00
N ILE A 233 -19.74 8.14 1.77
CA ILE A 233 -18.36 8.09 2.29
C ILE A 233 -17.34 8.22 1.16
N GLN A 234 -17.49 7.40 0.12
CA GLN A 234 -16.54 7.40 -0.99
C GLN A 234 -16.65 8.67 -1.83
N SER A 235 -17.85 9.24 -1.98
CA SER A 235 -18.04 10.51 -2.65
C SER A 235 -17.36 11.67 -1.90
N ASP A 236 -17.46 11.71 -0.58
CA ASP A 236 -16.82 12.72 0.25
C ASP A 236 -15.29 12.63 0.16
N LEU A 237 -14.72 11.43 0.30
CA LEU A 237 -13.27 11.23 0.13
C LEU A 237 -12.79 11.57 -1.27
N PHE A 238 -13.59 11.22 -2.29
CA PHE A 238 -13.23 11.54 -3.65
C PHE A 238 -13.30 13.05 -3.95
N TYR A 239 -14.23 13.76 -3.29
CA TYR A 239 -14.27 15.21 -3.34
C TYR A 239 -13.12 15.84 -2.55
N ASP A 240 -12.78 15.29 -1.39
CA ASP A 240 -11.64 15.76 -0.59
C ASP A 240 -10.28 15.49 -1.28
N TYR A 241 -10.21 14.55 -2.23
CA TYR A 241 -8.97 14.23 -2.94
C TYR A 241 -8.31 15.47 -3.59
N ARG A 242 -9.07 16.54 -3.92
CA ARG A 242 -8.52 17.80 -4.41
C ARG A 242 -7.50 18.42 -3.44
N THR A 243 -7.67 18.23 -2.14
CA THR A 243 -6.76 18.74 -1.10
C THR A 243 -5.39 18.03 -1.16
N ASN A 244 -5.34 16.82 -1.73
CA ASN A 244 -4.09 16.11 -1.97
C ASN A 244 -3.28 16.84 -3.04
N VAL A 245 -3.94 17.24 -4.14
CA VAL A 245 -3.29 18.01 -5.22
C VAL A 245 -2.73 19.32 -4.69
N ASP A 246 -3.48 20.02 -3.83
CA ASP A 246 -3.02 21.25 -3.17
C ASP A 246 -1.84 20.98 -2.22
N SER A 247 -1.69 19.75 -1.74
CA SER A 247 -0.63 19.34 -0.82
C SER A 247 0.63 18.82 -1.51
N TYR A 248 0.58 18.48 -2.81
CA TYR A 248 1.73 17.95 -3.55
C TYR A 248 3.02 18.79 -3.40
N PRO A 249 2.98 20.13 -3.50
CA PRO A 249 4.20 20.94 -3.32
C PRO A 249 4.86 20.73 -1.94
N LYS A 250 4.07 20.48 -0.88
CA LYS A 250 4.58 20.24 0.47
C LYS A 250 5.23 18.86 0.56
N TRP A 251 4.59 17.82 -0.03
CA TRP A 251 5.13 16.46 -0.05
C TRP A 251 6.43 16.38 -0.85
N GLN A 252 6.47 17.01 -2.02
CA GLN A 252 7.66 17.12 -2.86
C GLN A 252 8.79 17.86 -2.14
N ALA A 253 8.50 18.98 -1.49
CA ALA A 253 9.48 19.73 -0.71
C ALA A 253 10.06 18.88 0.45
N TRP A 254 9.20 18.11 1.14
CA TRP A 254 9.63 17.19 2.19
C TRP A 254 10.54 16.08 1.62
N MET A 255 10.16 15.46 0.50
CA MET A 255 10.98 14.42 -0.16
C MET A 255 12.33 14.97 -0.59
N ARG A 256 12.37 16.15 -1.24
CA ARG A 256 13.63 16.81 -1.64
C ARG A 256 14.52 17.16 -0.45
N GLY A 257 13.93 17.61 0.65
CA GLY A 257 14.68 18.02 1.84
C GLY A 257 15.18 16.83 2.67
N LYS A 258 14.39 15.76 2.77
CA LYS A 258 14.69 14.59 3.61
C LYS A 258 15.45 13.49 2.89
N GLN A 259 15.30 13.39 1.55
CA GLN A 259 15.88 12.32 0.73
C GLN A 259 15.65 10.93 1.37
N PRO A 260 14.40 10.55 1.64
CA PRO A 260 14.11 9.27 2.29
C PRO A 260 14.57 8.10 1.42
N ARG A 261 14.83 6.94 2.04
CA ARG A 261 14.91 5.69 1.27
C ARG A 261 13.55 5.48 0.59
N LEU A 262 13.55 5.34 -0.71
CA LEU A 262 12.33 5.28 -1.51
C LEU A 262 12.40 4.11 -2.51
N LEU A 263 11.40 3.24 -2.44
CA LEU A 263 11.11 2.24 -3.47
C LEU A 263 9.78 2.61 -4.14
N VAL A 264 9.77 2.67 -5.48
CA VAL A 264 8.56 2.92 -6.27
C VAL A 264 8.21 1.66 -7.05
N ILE A 265 7.01 1.14 -6.83
CA ILE A 265 6.45 -0.02 -7.51
C ILE A 265 5.26 0.47 -8.34
N TRP A 266 5.26 0.18 -9.64
CA TRP A 266 4.22 0.65 -10.54
C TRP A 266 3.64 -0.47 -11.39
N GLY A 267 2.31 -0.52 -11.47
CA GLY A 267 1.61 -1.52 -12.27
C GLY A 267 1.80 -1.28 -13.76
N LYS A 268 2.33 -2.26 -14.49
CA LYS A 268 2.50 -2.17 -15.95
C LYS A 268 1.19 -1.88 -16.69
N TYR A 269 0.08 -2.34 -16.16
CA TYR A 269 -1.25 -2.25 -16.75
C TYR A 269 -2.17 -1.31 -15.99
N GLU A 270 -1.60 -0.45 -15.14
CA GLU A 270 -2.32 0.55 -14.35
C GLU A 270 -3.09 1.54 -15.25
N LEU A 271 -4.32 1.85 -14.89
CA LEU A 271 -5.21 2.75 -15.64
C LEU A 271 -5.68 3.96 -14.81
N SER A 272 -5.45 3.97 -13.50
CA SER A 272 -5.91 5.05 -12.62
C SER A 272 -4.93 6.22 -12.61
N PHE A 273 -3.63 5.92 -12.67
CA PHE A 273 -2.56 6.90 -12.60
C PHE A 273 -1.62 6.77 -13.80
N ASP A 274 -0.94 7.87 -14.14
CA ASP A 274 -0.05 7.93 -15.29
C ASP A 274 1.32 7.34 -14.96
N SER A 275 1.87 6.59 -15.89
CA SER A 275 3.18 5.93 -15.77
C SER A 275 4.38 6.89 -15.78
N SER A 276 4.17 8.19 -15.93
CA SER A 276 5.20 9.23 -15.76
C SER A 276 5.51 9.54 -14.28
N GLU A 277 4.65 9.14 -13.36
CA GLU A 277 4.81 9.43 -11.93
C GLU A 277 6.09 8.82 -11.31
N PRO A 278 6.50 7.58 -11.59
CA PRO A 278 7.77 7.04 -11.10
C PRO A 278 8.99 7.91 -11.42
N GLU A 279 9.02 8.52 -12.60
CA GLU A 279 10.10 9.44 -12.98
C GLU A 279 10.00 10.78 -12.22
N ALA A 280 8.78 11.24 -11.93
CA ALA A 280 8.57 12.42 -11.08
C ALA A 280 9.10 12.19 -9.65
N TYR A 281 8.86 11.02 -9.05
CA TYR A 281 9.48 10.65 -7.78
C TYR A 281 11.01 10.64 -7.85
N ARG A 282 11.59 10.13 -8.94
CA ARG A 282 13.04 10.10 -9.12
C ARG A 282 13.66 11.49 -9.29
N ARG A 283 12.92 12.46 -9.83
CA ARG A 283 13.36 13.87 -9.85
C ARG A 283 13.48 14.44 -8.43
N ASP A 284 12.56 14.11 -7.54
CA ASP A 284 12.57 14.60 -6.16
C ASP A 284 13.54 13.80 -5.26
N VAL A 285 13.67 12.50 -5.49
CA VAL A 285 14.55 11.59 -4.75
C VAL A 285 15.42 10.81 -5.75
N PRO A 286 16.57 11.35 -6.20
CA PRO A 286 17.39 10.74 -7.26
C PRO A 286 17.91 9.34 -6.96
N LYS A 287 17.90 8.92 -5.69
CA LYS A 287 18.28 7.56 -5.27
C LYS A 287 17.09 6.61 -5.13
N ALA A 288 15.89 6.99 -5.61
CA ALA A 288 14.74 6.11 -5.64
C ALA A 288 14.97 4.90 -6.55
N GLU A 289 14.57 3.73 -6.06
CA GLU A 289 14.63 2.44 -6.74
C GLU A 289 13.30 2.09 -7.41
#